data_00f5da2ebd6a04f1b9c2c36a434cc2c7
#
_entry.id   00f5da2ebd6a04f1b9c2c36a434cc2c7
#
_cell.length_a   1.000
_cell.length_b   1.000
_cell.length_c   1.000
_cell.angle_alpha   90.00
_cell.angle_beta   90.00
_cell.angle_gamma   90.00
#
_symmetry.space_group_name_H-M   'P 1'
#
loop_
_entity.id
_entity.type
_entity.pdbx_description
1 polymer ?
#
loop_
_entity_poly.entity_id
_entity_poly.type
_entity_poly.pdbx_seq_one_letter_code
_entity_poly.pdbx_strand_id
1 'polypeptide(L)'
;AGLFTLQVLLDYPESFDTFMAIDPSLWWDRGVFLKQAEKEVGQKDFSGKQLYVAFATRQRPNVKLDQFALADSLGERIIPEMKSQHLRAIYKKFPDEVHGTIALPGMFDGLKSLFMR
;
A
#
# COMPACT_ATOMS: atom_id res chain seq x y z
N ALA A 1 -4.98 -6.39 7.92
CA ALA A 1 -3.88 -5.64 8.54
C ALA A 1 -3.32 -4.57 7.61
N GLY A 2 -3.01 -4.92 6.36
CA GLY A 2 -2.44 -3.94 5.43
C GLY A 2 -3.33 -2.73 5.17
N LEU A 3 -4.63 -2.94 5.03
CA LEU A 3 -5.56 -1.83 4.82
C LEU A 3 -5.61 -0.90 6.04
N PHE A 4 -5.58 -1.47 7.23
CA PHE A 4 -5.53 -0.69 8.47
C PHE A 4 -4.27 0.18 8.51
N THR A 5 -3.13 -0.37 8.10
CA THR A 5 -1.87 0.38 8.03
C THR A 5 -1.99 1.59 7.12
N LEU A 6 -2.57 1.42 5.93
CA LEU A 6 -2.78 2.53 5.00
C LEU A 6 -3.75 3.56 5.57
N GLN A 7 -4.78 3.11 6.27
CA GLN A 7 -5.75 4.01 6.89
C GLN A 7 -5.09 4.87 7.98
N VAL A 8 -4.22 4.26 8.79
CA VAL A 8 -3.47 5.01 9.81
C VAL A 8 -2.54 6.03 9.16
N LEU A 9 -1.85 5.66 8.08
CA LEU A 9 -0.99 6.61 7.37
C LEU A 9 -1.79 7.80 6.84
N LEU A 10 -2.98 7.57 6.31
CA LEU A 10 -3.81 8.63 5.77
C LEU A 10 -4.38 9.54 6.86
N ASP A 11 -4.95 8.94 7.91
CA ASP A 11 -5.67 9.69 8.94
C ASP A 11 -4.79 10.21 10.07
N TYR A 12 -3.74 9.45 10.43
CA TYR A 12 -2.89 9.74 11.59
C TYR A 12 -1.42 9.56 11.22
N PRO A 13 -0.91 10.30 10.23
CA PRO A 13 0.48 10.11 9.79
C PRO A 13 1.51 10.36 10.88
N GLU A 14 1.17 11.16 11.89
CA GLU A 14 2.06 11.47 13.01
C GLU A 14 2.28 10.30 13.96
N SER A 15 1.46 9.24 13.87
CA SER A 15 1.53 8.12 14.81
C SER A 15 2.80 7.27 14.67
N PHE A 16 3.33 7.16 13.47
CA PHE A 16 4.52 6.35 13.18
C PHE A 16 5.34 7.03 12.10
N ASP A 17 6.61 6.62 11.97
CA ASP A 17 7.47 7.12 10.90
C ASP A 17 7.53 6.16 9.71
N THR A 18 7.35 4.88 9.96
CA THR A 18 7.47 3.83 8.93
C THR A 18 6.21 2.98 8.90
N PHE A 19 5.73 2.74 7.70
CA PHE A 19 4.50 1.99 7.45
C PHE A 19 4.79 0.87 6.45
N MET A 20 4.32 -0.34 6.78
CA MET A 20 4.46 -1.49 5.90
C MET A 20 3.08 -2.13 5.71
N ALA A 21 2.60 -2.13 4.48
CA ALA A 21 1.31 -2.71 4.13
C ALA A 21 1.52 -3.86 3.14
N ILE A 22 1.19 -5.07 3.58
CA ILE A 22 1.37 -6.28 2.77
C ILE A 22 -0.01 -6.73 2.27
N ASP A 23 -0.17 -6.69 0.96
CA ASP A 23 -1.37 -7.09 0.23
C ASP A 23 -2.66 -6.52 0.85
N PRO A 24 -2.74 -5.19 0.99
CA PRO A 24 -3.91 -4.57 1.61
C PRO A 24 -5.17 -4.88 0.80
N SER A 25 -6.25 -5.22 1.52
CA SER A 25 -7.54 -5.56 0.91
C SER A 25 -8.32 -4.31 0.52
N LEU A 26 -7.88 -3.67 -0.56
CA LEU A 26 -8.43 -2.38 -1.00
C LEU A 26 -9.90 -2.47 -1.42
N TRP A 27 -10.38 -3.66 -1.75
CA TRP A 27 -11.77 -3.89 -2.13
C TRP A 27 -12.75 -3.78 -0.96
N TRP A 28 -12.23 -3.83 0.27
CA TRP A 28 -13.07 -3.83 1.46
C TRP A 28 -13.95 -2.59 1.51
N ASP A 29 -15.21 -2.78 1.91
CA ASP A 29 -16.22 -1.72 1.99
C ASP A 29 -16.28 -0.91 0.69
N ARG A 30 -16.37 -1.61 -0.45
CA ARG A 30 -16.52 -1.03 -1.79
C ARG A 30 -15.38 -0.08 -2.17
N GLY A 31 -14.18 -0.34 -1.66
CA GLY A 31 -13.03 0.49 -1.98
C GLY A 31 -13.04 1.85 -1.29
N VAL A 32 -13.64 1.94 -0.12
CA VAL A 32 -13.80 3.21 0.59
C VAL A 32 -12.46 3.91 0.84
N PHE A 33 -11.40 3.15 1.12
CA PHE A 33 -10.10 3.75 1.37
C PHE A 33 -9.59 4.56 0.17
N LEU A 34 -9.64 3.97 -1.03
CA LEU A 34 -9.17 4.67 -2.23
C LEU A 34 -9.99 5.93 -2.52
N LYS A 35 -11.29 5.87 -2.29
CA LYS A 35 -12.17 7.03 -2.48
C LYS A 35 -11.81 8.15 -1.52
N GLN A 36 -11.55 7.81 -0.28
CA GLN A 36 -11.12 8.78 0.73
C GLN A 36 -9.75 9.36 0.37
N ALA A 37 -8.81 8.50 0.00
CA ALA A 37 -7.44 8.92 -0.34
C ALA A 37 -7.45 9.89 -1.53
N GLU A 38 -8.23 9.62 -2.56
CA GLU A 38 -8.35 10.54 -3.70
C GLU A 38 -8.74 11.96 -3.29
N LYS A 39 -9.60 12.08 -2.28
CA LYS A 39 -10.08 13.38 -1.82
C LYS A 39 -9.09 14.08 -0.89
N GLU A 40 -8.35 13.33 -0.07
CA GLU A 40 -7.63 13.89 1.06
C GLU A 40 -6.12 13.97 0.91
N VAL A 41 -5.53 13.12 0.06
CA VAL A 41 -4.08 12.99 -0.03
C VAL A 41 -3.39 14.32 -0.38
N GLY A 42 -3.98 15.10 -1.29
CA GLY A 42 -3.41 16.38 -1.69
C GLY A 42 -3.36 17.44 -0.59
N GLN A 43 -4.07 17.23 0.51
CA GLN A 43 -4.14 18.15 1.64
C GLN A 43 -3.30 17.70 2.83
N LYS A 44 -2.58 16.58 2.69
CA LYS A 44 -1.78 16.01 3.77
C LYS A 44 -0.30 16.32 3.55
N ASP A 45 0.47 16.23 4.63
CA ASP A 45 1.92 16.32 4.57
C ASP A 45 2.50 15.06 5.18
N PHE A 46 3.25 14.31 4.38
CA PHE A 46 3.87 13.06 4.80
C PHE A 46 5.38 13.20 5.01
N SER A 47 5.85 14.42 5.29
CA SER A 47 7.28 14.67 5.53
C SER A 47 7.84 13.79 6.64
N GLY A 48 8.98 13.17 6.38
CA GLY A 48 9.61 12.27 7.34
C GLY A 48 9.01 10.90 7.43
N LYS A 49 7.99 10.60 6.62
CA LYS A 49 7.30 9.31 6.63
C LYS A 49 7.73 8.45 5.46
N GLN A 50 7.76 7.14 5.68
CA GLN A 50 8.04 6.19 4.60
C GLN A 50 7.03 5.06 4.60
N LEU A 51 6.69 4.59 3.41
CA LEU A 51 5.75 3.51 3.18
C LEU A 51 6.35 2.47 2.25
N TYR A 52 6.21 1.22 2.64
CA TYR A 52 6.41 0.09 1.74
C TYR A 52 5.09 -0.61 1.57
N VAL A 53 4.65 -0.82 0.34
CA VAL A 53 3.45 -1.59 0.06
C VAL A 53 3.75 -2.67 -0.98
N ALA A 54 3.31 -3.88 -0.71
CA ALA A 54 3.50 -5.03 -1.59
C ALA A 54 2.16 -5.67 -1.91
N PHE A 55 2.00 -6.09 -3.15
CA PHE A 55 0.80 -6.80 -3.61
C PHE A 55 1.14 -8.15 -4.20
N ALA A 56 0.38 -9.17 -3.81
CA ALA A 56 0.42 -10.49 -4.42
C ALA A 56 -0.39 -10.43 -5.71
N THR A 57 0.28 -10.70 -6.85
CA THR A 57 -0.37 -10.54 -8.14
C THR A 57 -0.42 -11.84 -8.95
N ARG A 58 -0.18 -13.00 -8.32
CA ARG A 58 -0.32 -14.27 -9.00
C ARG A 58 -1.78 -14.49 -9.39
N GLN A 59 -2.03 -14.73 -10.67
CA GLN A 59 -3.36 -14.98 -11.17
C GLN A 59 -3.83 -16.39 -10.83
N ARG A 60 -5.08 -16.48 -10.38
CA ARG A 60 -5.78 -17.75 -10.09
C ARG A 60 -7.24 -17.59 -10.45
N PRO A 61 -7.95 -18.71 -10.75
CA PRO A 61 -9.37 -18.62 -11.11
C PRO A 61 -10.25 -17.92 -10.06
N ASN A 62 -9.85 -17.97 -8.78
CA ASN A 62 -10.65 -17.44 -7.67
C ASN A 62 -10.26 -16.02 -7.26
N VAL A 63 -9.28 -15.40 -7.91
CA VAL A 63 -8.89 -14.04 -7.58
C VAL A 63 -9.85 -13.07 -8.23
N LYS A 64 -10.37 -12.14 -7.43
CA LYS A 64 -11.21 -11.08 -7.96
C LYS A 64 -10.33 -10.11 -8.75
N LEU A 65 -10.65 -9.93 -10.04
CA LEU A 65 -9.91 -9.02 -10.91
C LEU A 65 -9.88 -7.59 -10.37
N ASP A 66 -10.93 -7.21 -9.63
CA ASP A 66 -11.02 -5.87 -9.02
C ASP A 66 -9.86 -5.58 -8.07
N GLN A 67 -9.35 -6.60 -7.36
CA GLN A 67 -8.22 -6.40 -6.46
C GLN A 67 -6.98 -5.91 -7.22
N PHE A 68 -6.71 -6.47 -8.40
CA PHE A 68 -5.56 -6.03 -9.19
C PHE A 68 -5.74 -4.60 -9.72
N ALA A 69 -6.95 -4.27 -10.16
CA ALA A 69 -7.25 -2.91 -10.63
C ALA A 69 -7.12 -1.90 -9.49
N LEU A 70 -7.59 -2.24 -8.30
CA LEU A 70 -7.47 -1.36 -7.14
C LEU A 70 -6.01 -1.19 -6.71
N ALA A 71 -5.21 -2.28 -6.76
CA ALA A 71 -3.78 -2.20 -6.48
C ALA A 71 -3.09 -1.27 -7.46
N ASP A 72 -3.40 -1.36 -8.75
CA ASP A 72 -2.85 -0.47 -9.76
C ASP A 72 -3.26 0.98 -9.53
N SER A 73 -4.51 1.23 -9.13
CA SER A 73 -4.96 2.58 -8.79
C SER A 73 -4.16 3.16 -7.63
N LEU A 74 -3.91 2.36 -6.60
CA LEU A 74 -3.07 2.82 -5.49
C LEU A 74 -1.66 3.15 -5.96
N GLY A 75 -1.03 2.24 -6.71
CA GLY A 75 0.37 2.39 -7.12
C GLY A 75 0.59 3.48 -8.16
N GLU A 76 -0.36 3.67 -9.08
CA GLU A 76 -0.19 4.56 -10.22
C GLU A 76 -0.78 5.95 -10.01
N ARG A 77 -1.73 6.11 -9.08
CA ARG A 77 -2.43 7.38 -8.86
C ARG A 77 -2.23 7.92 -7.45
N ILE A 78 -2.48 7.11 -6.42
CA ILE A 78 -2.48 7.58 -5.03
C ILE A 78 -1.05 7.74 -4.51
N ILE A 79 -0.21 6.73 -4.67
CA ILE A 79 1.16 6.79 -4.16
C ILE A 79 1.97 7.92 -4.82
N PRO A 80 1.91 8.15 -6.14
CA PRO A 80 2.59 9.31 -6.72
C PRO A 80 2.15 10.64 -6.12
N GLU A 81 0.86 10.79 -5.83
CA GLU A 81 0.37 12.01 -5.18
C GLU A 81 0.88 12.14 -3.75
N MET A 82 0.93 11.02 -3.01
CA MET A 82 1.54 11.01 -1.67
C MET A 82 3.02 11.39 -1.72
N LYS A 83 3.74 10.93 -2.73
CA LYS A 83 5.15 11.34 -2.94
C LYS A 83 5.27 12.84 -3.20
N SER A 84 4.31 13.42 -3.90
CA SER A 84 4.25 14.87 -4.09
C SER A 84 4.02 15.61 -2.78
N GLN A 85 3.46 14.94 -1.78
CA GLN A 85 3.26 15.45 -0.43
C GLN A 85 4.36 14.96 0.53
N HIS A 86 5.54 14.68 -0.01
CA HIS A 86 6.77 14.38 0.71
C HIS A 86 6.86 12.96 1.30
N LEU A 87 5.98 12.04 0.91
CA LEU A 87 6.10 10.64 1.33
C LEU A 87 7.24 9.98 0.57
N ARG A 88 8.02 9.20 1.29
CA ARG A 88 8.96 8.27 0.68
C ARG A 88 8.26 6.93 0.57
N ALA A 89 8.06 6.43 -0.65
CA ALA A 89 7.24 5.22 -0.85
C ALA A 89 7.89 4.24 -1.82
N ILE A 90 7.72 2.97 -1.50
CA ILE A 90 8.11 1.85 -2.35
C ILE A 90 6.86 1.00 -2.57
N TYR A 91 6.58 0.72 -3.84
CA TYR A 91 5.43 -0.08 -4.27
C TYR A 91 5.97 -1.26 -5.07
N LYS A 92 5.60 -2.48 -4.67
CA LYS A 92 6.08 -3.69 -5.35
C LYS A 92 4.97 -4.69 -5.61
N LYS A 93 5.07 -5.36 -6.75
CA LYS A 93 4.21 -6.50 -7.10
C LYS A 93 5.01 -7.79 -6.96
N PHE A 94 4.34 -8.82 -6.43
CA PHE A 94 4.92 -10.16 -6.27
C PHE A 94 4.11 -11.14 -7.13
N PRO A 95 4.49 -11.35 -8.40
CA PRO A 95 3.68 -12.15 -9.32
C PRO A 95 3.64 -13.63 -9.00
N ASP A 96 4.55 -14.12 -8.15
CA ASP A 96 4.59 -15.52 -7.75
C ASP A 96 3.83 -15.79 -6.45
N GLU A 97 3.32 -14.75 -5.80
CA GLU A 97 2.68 -14.87 -4.50
C GLU A 97 1.18 -14.65 -4.59
N VAL A 98 0.46 -15.24 -3.62
CA VAL A 98 -0.95 -15.01 -3.39
C VAL A 98 -1.12 -14.42 -1.99
N HIS A 99 -2.34 -14.00 -1.64
CA HIS A 99 -2.59 -13.37 -0.34
C HIS A 99 -2.09 -14.24 0.83
N GLY A 100 -2.27 -15.54 0.72
CA GLY A 100 -1.84 -16.46 1.79
C GLY A 100 -0.34 -16.72 1.86
N THR A 101 0.44 -16.36 0.85
CA THR A 101 1.88 -16.66 0.82
C THR A 101 2.79 -15.45 0.83
N ILE A 102 2.26 -14.25 0.62
CA ILE A 102 3.07 -13.04 0.47
C ILE A 102 3.66 -12.52 1.77
N ALA A 103 3.11 -12.90 2.93
CA ALA A 103 3.49 -12.28 4.18
C ALA A 103 5.00 -12.32 4.44
N LEU A 104 5.62 -13.50 4.37
CA LEU A 104 7.06 -13.62 4.61
C LEU A 104 7.91 -12.93 3.55
N PRO A 105 7.77 -13.25 2.24
CA PRO A 105 8.60 -12.58 1.24
C PRO A 105 8.35 -11.07 1.18
N GLY A 106 7.12 -10.62 1.36
CA GLY A 106 6.80 -9.20 1.36
C GLY A 106 7.42 -8.47 2.53
N MET A 107 7.28 -9.01 3.74
CA MET A 107 7.87 -8.40 4.92
C MET A 107 9.40 -8.39 4.85
N PHE A 108 10.00 -9.48 4.38
CA PHE A 108 11.45 -9.58 4.26
C PHE A 108 11.98 -8.53 3.28
N ASP A 109 11.37 -8.44 2.11
CA ASP A 109 11.75 -7.44 1.12
C ASP A 109 11.54 -6.02 1.64
N GLY A 110 10.43 -5.80 2.35
CA GLY A 110 10.12 -4.50 2.93
C GLY A 110 11.16 -4.06 3.94
N LEU A 111 11.55 -4.95 4.85
CA LEU A 111 12.58 -4.64 5.84
C LEU A 111 13.91 -4.30 5.19
N LYS A 112 14.32 -5.06 4.17
CA LYS A 112 15.55 -4.75 3.44
C LYS A 112 15.44 -3.41 2.70
N SER A 113 14.31 -3.17 2.05
CA SER A 113 14.11 -1.96 1.26
C SER A 113 14.07 -0.69 2.12
N LEU A 114 13.49 -0.78 3.32
CA LEU A 114 13.34 0.38 4.21
C LEU A 114 14.57 0.63 5.05
N PHE A 115 15.29 -0.41 5.47
CA PHE A 115 16.33 -0.27 6.50
C PHE A 115 17.73 -0.73 6.09
N MET A 116 17.88 -1.45 4.98
CA MET A 116 19.15 -2.05 4.57
C MET A 116 19.58 -1.54 3.19
N ARG A 117 19.76 -0.28 3.08
CA ARG A 117 20.15 0.33 1.80
C ARG A 117 21.62 0.37 1.61
#